data_30113b2fc819ca9627c9137398df5461
#
_entry.id   30113b2fc819ca9627c9137398df5461
#
_cell.length_a   1.000
_cell.length_b   1.000
_cell.length_c   1.000
_cell.angle_alpha   90.00
_cell.angle_beta   90.00
_cell.angle_gamma   90.00
#
_symmetry.space_group_name_H-M   'P 1'
#
loop_
_entity.id
_entity.type
_entity.pdbx_description
1 polymer ?
#
loop_
_entity_poly.entity_id
_entity_poly.type
_entity_poly.pdbx_seq_one_letter_code
_entity_poly.pdbx_strand_id
1 'polypeptide(L)'
;MPSNPPRSPDVSAIQRAGQDALQSKNVSIEKLSGYLYRNCRLTTSKGFFYILKTRPSHNCRLLRHEEGRLEAEACALQVLSTRPDLVSARLIVLDTTTLRLGSSYLISGPFGGSIFADVEPSLSPQALASIDKSLGQYVRRLSSVAGPAFGPLRQVQGYPGSQSWARTFATMLESVLRDGEDALINLPYEAMRDVVRRHRASLEKITQPKLVLLELSADENVIVDAKNHRVTGLLDYASAFWGDPFMSDCFYKPTASFAEGFGKLPNGDTDERIRQYLYVLYHSLLAVVRQCYRPSEDGEELEARRDLTTAMRQLSAGSR
;
A
#
# COMPACT_ATOMS: atom_id res chain seq x y z
N MET A 1 26.09 -13.83 -25.30
CA MET A 1 25.28 -12.87 -26.05
C MET A 1 24.58 -12.02 -25.02
N PRO A 2 24.74 -10.69 -24.96
CA PRO A 2 23.96 -9.87 -24.05
C PRO A 2 22.51 -9.90 -24.54
N SER A 3 21.62 -10.45 -23.70
CA SER A 3 20.17 -10.42 -23.94
C SER A 3 19.74 -8.94 -23.95
N ASN A 4 19.14 -8.50 -25.05
CA ASN A 4 18.51 -7.18 -25.12
C ASN A 4 17.58 -7.00 -23.91
N PRO A 5 17.67 -5.86 -23.19
CA PRO A 5 16.79 -5.61 -22.07
C PRO A 5 15.32 -5.66 -22.56
N PRO A 6 14.41 -6.27 -21.76
CA PRO A 6 13.01 -6.34 -22.14
C PRO A 6 12.47 -4.93 -22.37
N ARG A 7 12.01 -4.66 -23.57
CA ARG A 7 11.36 -3.41 -23.96
C ARG A 7 10.09 -3.22 -23.11
N SER A 8 9.71 -1.96 -22.89
CA SER A 8 8.37 -1.67 -22.34
C SER A 8 7.32 -2.45 -23.12
N PRO A 9 6.33 -3.06 -22.43
CA PRO A 9 5.26 -3.73 -23.15
C PRO A 9 4.68 -2.80 -24.23
N ASP A 10 4.59 -3.29 -25.46
CA ASP A 10 3.95 -2.56 -26.54
C ASP A 10 2.46 -2.38 -26.22
N VAL A 11 1.92 -1.20 -26.51
CA VAL A 11 0.49 -0.88 -26.32
C VAL A 11 -0.40 -1.94 -27.00
N SER A 12 0.00 -2.41 -28.18
CA SER A 12 -0.72 -3.48 -28.90
C SER A 12 -0.70 -4.81 -28.14
N ALA A 13 0.38 -5.13 -27.41
CA ALA A 13 0.46 -6.33 -26.60
C ALA A 13 -0.43 -6.21 -25.35
N ILE A 14 -0.43 -5.04 -24.70
CA ILE A 14 -1.33 -4.74 -23.57
C ILE A 14 -2.79 -4.85 -24.02
N GLN A 15 -3.11 -4.30 -25.20
CA GLN A 15 -4.46 -4.36 -25.74
C GLN A 15 -4.92 -5.80 -25.96
N ARG A 16 -4.10 -6.62 -26.61
CA ARG A 16 -4.40 -8.05 -26.82
C ARG A 16 -4.59 -8.78 -25.50
N ALA A 17 -3.68 -8.58 -24.53
CA ALA A 17 -3.79 -9.20 -23.21
C ALA A 17 -5.09 -8.79 -22.48
N GLY A 18 -5.47 -7.51 -22.57
CA GLY A 18 -6.72 -7.00 -22.03
C GLY A 18 -7.96 -7.57 -22.72
N GLN A 19 -7.95 -7.62 -24.05
CA GLN A 19 -9.05 -8.19 -24.85
C GLN A 19 -9.26 -9.67 -24.52
N ASP A 20 -8.19 -10.45 -24.44
CA ASP A 20 -8.24 -11.87 -24.09
C ASP A 20 -8.77 -12.08 -22.67
N ALA A 21 -8.20 -11.36 -21.68
CA ALA A 21 -8.56 -11.52 -20.28
C ALA A 21 -10.00 -11.07 -19.98
N LEU A 22 -10.46 -10.00 -20.64
CA LEU A 22 -11.79 -9.43 -20.43
C LEU A 22 -12.84 -9.99 -21.41
N GLN A 23 -12.45 -10.87 -22.33
CA GLN A 23 -13.31 -11.42 -23.38
C GLN A 23 -14.08 -10.32 -24.13
N SER A 24 -13.40 -9.21 -24.43
CA SER A 24 -13.97 -8.01 -25.05
C SER A 24 -13.14 -7.57 -26.25
N LYS A 25 -13.78 -7.43 -27.41
CA LYS A 25 -13.10 -6.98 -28.63
C LYS A 25 -12.68 -5.50 -28.57
N ASN A 26 -13.44 -4.69 -27.83
CA ASN A 26 -13.21 -3.26 -27.73
C ASN A 26 -12.72 -2.92 -26.33
N VAL A 27 -11.42 -2.72 -26.19
CA VAL A 27 -10.76 -2.28 -24.97
C VAL A 27 -9.92 -1.06 -25.30
N SER A 28 -10.24 0.09 -24.72
CA SER A 28 -9.39 1.27 -24.75
C SER A 28 -8.36 1.22 -23.64
N ILE A 29 -7.19 1.81 -23.87
CA ILE A 29 -6.07 1.82 -22.93
C ILE A 29 -5.69 3.25 -22.64
N GLU A 30 -5.58 3.56 -21.37
CA GLU A 30 -5.05 4.81 -20.85
C GLU A 30 -3.90 4.49 -19.89
N LYS A 31 -2.73 5.10 -20.10
CA LYS A 31 -1.59 4.95 -19.20
C LYS A 31 -1.80 5.84 -17.98
N LEU A 32 -1.75 5.26 -16.79
CA LEU A 32 -1.75 6.00 -15.54
C LEU A 32 -0.32 6.40 -15.16
N SER A 33 -0.16 7.59 -14.58
CA SER A 33 1.12 8.13 -14.09
C SER A 33 1.17 8.08 -12.56
N GLY A 34 2.35 8.35 -11.99
CA GLY A 34 2.51 8.46 -10.53
C GLY A 34 2.76 7.13 -9.78
N TYR A 35 2.74 5.99 -10.47
CA TYR A 35 2.88 4.68 -9.86
C TYR A 35 4.27 4.05 -10.06
N LEU A 36 4.74 3.32 -9.06
CA LEU A 36 5.95 2.50 -9.16
C LEU A 36 5.82 1.44 -10.26
N TYR A 37 4.70 0.72 -10.28
CA TYR A 37 4.33 -0.23 -11.31
C TYR A 37 3.73 0.52 -12.50
N ARG A 38 3.94 -0.01 -13.71
CA ARG A 38 3.30 0.56 -14.89
C ARG A 38 1.84 0.17 -14.89
N ASN A 39 0.98 1.12 -14.67
CA ASN A 39 -0.45 0.93 -14.60
C ASN A 39 -1.11 1.44 -15.87
N CYS A 40 -2.05 0.64 -16.37
CA CYS A 40 -2.91 1.02 -17.50
C CYS A 40 -4.37 0.82 -17.08
N ARG A 41 -5.19 1.83 -17.31
CA ARG A 41 -6.65 1.70 -17.26
C ARG A 41 -7.12 1.04 -18.55
N LEU A 42 -7.85 -0.04 -18.44
CA LEU A 42 -8.50 -0.74 -19.52
C LEU A 42 -10.00 -0.49 -19.43
N THR A 43 -10.59 0.18 -20.40
CA THR A 43 -12.03 0.47 -20.40
C THR A 43 -12.72 -0.34 -21.48
N THR A 44 -13.78 -1.06 -21.09
CA THR A 44 -14.62 -1.81 -22.02
C THR A 44 -15.75 -0.96 -22.56
N SER A 45 -16.36 -1.37 -23.67
CA SER A 45 -17.55 -0.71 -24.27
C SER A 45 -18.75 -0.62 -23.32
N LYS A 46 -18.78 -1.40 -22.24
CA LYS A 46 -19.82 -1.37 -21.21
C LYS A 46 -19.60 -0.29 -20.14
N GLY A 47 -18.52 0.51 -20.26
CA GLY A 47 -18.20 1.58 -19.31
C GLY A 47 -17.53 1.11 -18.01
N PHE A 48 -17.27 -0.19 -17.84
CA PHE A 48 -16.46 -0.68 -16.74
C PHE A 48 -14.99 -0.50 -17.04
N PHE A 49 -14.20 -0.14 -16.04
CA PHE A 49 -12.77 -0.11 -16.18
C PHE A 49 -12.06 -1.14 -15.31
N TYR A 50 -10.89 -1.52 -15.74
CA TYR A 50 -9.99 -2.49 -15.09
C TYR A 50 -8.60 -1.88 -15.05
N ILE A 51 -7.78 -2.35 -14.14
CA ILE A 51 -6.38 -1.93 -14.06
C ILE A 51 -5.49 -3.09 -14.44
N LEU A 52 -4.63 -2.86 -15.42
CA LEU A 52 -3.52 -3.73 -15.77
C LEU A 52 -2.25 -3.15 -15.15
N LYS A 53 -1.58 -3.93 -14.30
CA LYS A 53 -0.31 -3.59 -13.68
C LYS A 53 0.78 -4.50 -14.22
N THR A 54 1.92 -3.92 -14.62
CA THR A 54 3.11 -4.68 -14.98
C THR A 54 4.25 -4.30 -14.06
N ARG A 55 5.25 -5.20 -13.91
CA ARG A 55 6.46 -4.87 -13.17
C ARG A 55 7.10 -3.57 -13.68
N PRO A 56 7.79 -2.82 -12.80
CA PRO A 56 8.60 -1.68 -13.19
C PRO A 56 9.66 -2.09 -14.22
N SER A 57 10.25 -1.09 -14.86
CA SER A 57 11.44 -1.33 -15.69
C SER A 57 12.54 -1.98 -14.84
N HIS A 58 13.29 -2.92 -15.42
CA HIS A 58 14.46 -3.52 -14.75
C HIS A 58 15.52 -2.49 -14.34
N ASN A 59 15.50 -1.29 -14.90
CA ASN A 59 16.34 -0.18 -14.45
C ASN A 59 15.79 0.52 -13.19
N CYS A 60 14.56 0.22 -12.77
CA CYS A 60 13.97 0.78 -11.57
C CYS A 60 14.47 -0.01 -10.35
N ARG A 61 15.22 0.66 -9.48
CA ARG A 61 15.70 0.05 -8.24
C ARG A 61 14.54 -0.08 -7.26
N LEU A 62 14.25 -1.31 -6.86
CA LEU A 62 13.19 -1.63 -5.89
C LEU A 62 13.75 -1.72 -4.48
N LEU A 63 12.94 -1.33 -3.52
CA LEU A 63 13.13 -1.66 -2.12
C LEU A 63 12.76 -3.14 -1.88
N ARG A 64 13.35 -3.78 -0.88
CA ARG A 64 13.11 -5.20 -0.57
C ARG A 64 11.63 -5.54 -0.39
N HIS A 65 10.86 -4.66 0.25
CA HIS A 65 9.42 -4.86 0.45
C HIS A 65 8.57 -4.63 -0.82
N GLU A 66 9.14 -4.01 -1.86
CA GLU A 66 8.44 -3.77 -3.13
C GLU A 66 8.54 -4.98 -4.08
N GLU A 67 9.41 -5.93 -3.78
CA GLU A 67 9.50 -7.15 -4.57
C GLU A 67 8.26 -8.03 -4.37
N GLY A 68 7.74 -8.57 -5.48
CA GLY A 68 6.58 -9.47 -5.46
C GLY A 68 5.24 -8.80 -5.17
N ARG A 69 5.12 -7.49 -5.40
CA ARG A 69 3.87 -6.73 -5.17
C ARG A 69 2.69 -7.20 -6.03
N LEU A 70 2.91 -7.67 -7.25
CA LEU A 70 1.82 -8.22 -8.08
C LEU A 70 1.21 -9.47 -7.44
N GLU A 71 2.05 -10.36 -6.94
CA GLU A 71 1.65 -11.57 -6.25
C GLU A 71 0.97 -11.25 -4.91
N ALA A 72 1.46 -10.23 -4.19
CA ALA A 72 0.86 -9.75 -2.94
C ALA A 72 -0.55 -9.18 -3.19
N GLU A 73 -0.73 -8.38 -4.26
CA GLU A 73 -2.04 -7.85 -4.66
C GLU A 73 -3.00 -8.96 -5.06
N ALA A 74 -2.53 -9.93 -5.84
CA ALA A 74 -3.35 -11.09 -6.21
C ALA A 74 -3.84 -11.86 -4.98
N CYS A 75 -2.95 -12.09 -3.99
CA CYS A 75 -3.32 -12.71 -2.71
C CYS A 75 -4.35 -11.86 -1.94
N ALA A 76 -4.17 -10.54 -1.89
CA ALA A 76 -5.11 -9.64 -1.22
C ALA A 76 -6.50 -9.72 -1.86
N LEU A 77 -6.58 -9.64 -3.19
CA LEU A 77 -7.85 -9.74 -3.93
C LEU A 77 -8.51 -11.11 -3.74
N GLN A 78 -7.74 -12.20 -3.65
CA GLN A 78 -8.26 -13.53 -3.35
C GLN A 78 -8.86 -13.61 -1.93
N VAL A 79 -8.15 -13.08 -0.92
CA VAL A 79 -8.66 -13.00 0.45
C VAL A 79 -9.96 -12.19 0.50
N LEU A 80 -9.99 -11.04 -0.17
CA LEU A 80 -11.13 -10.12 -0.19
C LEU A 80 -12.28 -10.62 -1.08
N SER A 81 -12.05 -11.58 -1.98
CA SER A 81 -13.12 -12.17 -2.81
C SER A 81 -14.22 -12.85 -1.99
N THR A 82 -13.90 -13.27 -0.78
CA THR A 82 -14.87 -13.83 0.18
C THR A 82 -15.71 -12.77 0.90
N ARG A 83 -15.38 -11.49 0.69
CA ARG A 83 -16.00 -10.32 1.33
C ARG A 83 -16.48 -9.32 0.28
N PRO A 84 -17.54 -9.66 -0.49
CA PRO A 84 -18.04 -8.78 -1.55
C PRO A 84 -18.62 -7.45 -1.03
N ASP A 85 -18.88 -7.36 0.27
CA ASP A 85 -19.25 -6.15 0.98
C ASP A 85 -18.11 -5.14 1.11
N LEU A 86 -16.86 -5.60 0.94
CA LEU A 86 -15.66 -4.76 1.07
C LEU A 86 -15.08 -4.34 -0.28
N VAL A 87 -15.09 -5.21 -1.27
CA VAL A 87 -14.40 -4.98 -2.54
C VAL A 87 -15.24 -5.45 -3.71
N SER A 88 -15.47 -4.55 -4.66
CA SER A 88 -16.09 -4.89 -5.94
C SER A 88 -15.10 -5.45 -6.96
N ALA A 89 -13.84 -5.04 -6.86
CA ALA A 89 -12.78 -5.48 -7.75
C ALA A 89 -12.37 -6.93 -7.46
N ARG A 90 -12.11 -7.69 -8.52
CA ARG A 90 -11.66 -9.08 -8.46
C ARG A 90 -10.33 -9.23 -9.19
N LEU A 91 -9.57 -10.23 -8.81
CA LEU A 91 -8.46 -10.70 -9.62
C LEU A 91 -9.03 -11.34 -10.89
N ILE A 92 -8.69 -10.77 -12.05
CA ILE A 92 -9.07 -11.32 -13.36
C ILE A 92 -7.98 -12.27 -13.84
N VAL A 93 -6.74 -11.82 -13.82
CA VAL A 93 -5.57 -12.63 -14.19
C VAL A 93 -4.33 -12.17 -13.44
N LEU A 94 -3.50 -13.12 -13.05
CA LEU A 94 -2.10 -12.93 -12.70
C LEU A 94 -1.29 -13.81 -13.65
N ASP A 95 -0.49 -13.21 -14.50
CA ASP A 95 0.46 -13.89 -15.37
C ASP A 95 1.88 -13.60 -14.89
N THR A 96 2.51 -14.59 -14.29
CA THR A 96 3.89 -14.51 -13.82
C THR A 96 4.91 -14.87 -14.90
N THR A 97 4.44 -15.28 -16.10
CA THR A 97 5.28 -15.53 -17.24
C THR A 97 5.65 -14.22 -17.94
N THR A 98 6.69 -14.26 -18.75
CA THR A 98 7.06 -13.10 -19.57
C THR A 98 6.58 -13.24 -21.01
N LEU A 99 5.81 -14.28 -21.33
CA LEU A 99 5.50 -14.68 -22.69
C LEU A 99 4.60 -13.69 -23.45
N ARG A 100 3.61 -13.10 -22.76
CA ARG A 100 2.62 -12.22 -23.39
C ARG A 100 3.07 -10.77 -23.50
N LEU A 101 3.63 -10.23 -22.39
CA LEU A 101 3.99 -8.81 -22.29
C LEU A 101 5.49 -8.56 -22.13
N GLY A 102 6.33 -9.60 -22.17
CA GLY A 102 7.75 -9.48 -21.82
C GLY A 102 7.99 -9.21 -20.32
N SER A 103 6.92 -9.21 -19.53
CA SER A 103 6.91 -8.93 -18.08
C SER A 103 5.73 -9.61 -17.42
N SER A 104 5.84 -9.95 -16.15
CA SER A 104 4.69 -10.37 -15.34
C SER A 104 3.66 -9.25 -15.25
N TYR A 105 2.38 -9.60 -15.24
CA TYR A 105 1.30 -8.62 -15.11
C TYR A 105 0.10 -9.16 -14.34
N LEU A 106 -0.68 -8.24 -13.81
CA LEU A 106 -1.94 -8.49 -13.13
C LEU A 106 -3.03 -7.63 -13.77
N ILE A 107 -4.24 -8.18 -13.91
CA ILE A 107 -5.45 -7.41 -14.23
C ILE A 107 -6.45 -7.60 -13.10
N SER A 108 -6.95 -6.49 -12.57
CA SER A 108 -7.99 -6.45 -11.54
C SER A 108 -9.16 -5.55 -11.96
N GLY A 109 -10.32 -5.79 -11.38
CA GLY A 109 -11.55 -5.05 -11.66
C GLY A 109 -12.78 -5.96 -11.68
N PRO A 110 -13.95 -5.52 -12.20
CA PRO A 110 -14.21 -4.16 -12.64
C PRO A 110 -14.26 -3.16 -11.49
N PHE A 111 -13.85 -1.93 -11.76
CA PHE A 111 -14.01 -0.83 -10.83
C PHE A 111 -15.21 0.03 -11.26
N GLY A 112 -15.97 0.50 -10.27
CA GLY A 112 -17.13 1.38 -10.48
C GLY A 112 -16.92 2.71 -9.79
N GLY A 113 -17.04 3.80 -10.54
CA GLY A 113 -16.81 5.16 -10.05
C GLY A 113 -15.64 5.83 -10.75
N SER A 114 -15.07 6.84 -10.11
CA SER A 114 -13.93 7.63 -10.60
C SER A 114 -12.74 7.52 -9.66
N ILE A 115 -11.52 7.67 -10.16
CA ILE A 115 -10.35 7.86 -9.30
C ILE A 115 -10.54 9.19 -8.57
N PHE A 116 -10.29 9.22 -7.27
CA PHE A 116 -10.55 10.40 -6.43
C PHE A 116 -9.73 11.60 -6.92
N ALA A 117 -8.45 11.43 -7.21
CA ALA A 117 -7.59 12.48 -7.75
C ALA A 117 -8.14 13.14 -9.04
N ASP A 118 -8.85 12.38 -9.89
CA ASP A 118 -9.43 12.90 -11.13
C ASP A 118 -10.63 13.86 -10.86
N VAL A 119 -11.34 13.68 -9.74
CA VAL A 119 -12.58 14.42 -9.44
C VAL A 119 -12.44 15.40 -8.28
N GLU A 120 -11.45 15.22 -7.43
CA GLU A 120 -11.20 16.06 -6.25
C GLU A 120 -11.25 17.56 -6.54
N PRO A 121 -10.60 18.10 -7.61
CA PRO A 121 -10.60 19.54 -7.88
C PRO A 121 -11.99 20.14 -8.15
N SER A 122 -12.97 19.29 -8.47
CA SER A 122 -14.35 19.71 -8.75
C SER A 122 -15.29 19.58 -7.54
N LEU A 123 -14.81 19.01 -6.42
CA LEU A 123 -15.65 18.70 -5.27
C LEU A 123 -15.70 19.85 -4.27
N SER A 124 -16.85 20.03 -3.61
CA SER A 124 -17.00 20.98 -2.51
C SER A 124 -16.29 20.48 -1.24
N PRO A 125 -15.91 21.37 -0.30
CA PRO A 125 -15.34 20.95 0.99
C PRO A 125 -16.20 19.95 1.76
N GLN A 126 -17.54 20.06 1.66
CA GLN A 126 -18.48 19.11 2.29
C GLN A 126 -18.43 17.74 1.63
N ALA A 127 -18.30 17.69 0.29
CA ALA A 127 -18.15 16.45 -0.45
C ALA A 127 -16.82 15.77 -0.10
N LEU A 128 -15.72 16.52 -0.02
CA LEU A 128 -14.42 16.01 0.42
C LEU A 128 -14.47 15.43 1.82
N ALA A 129 -15.08 16.13 2.79
CA ALA A 129 -15.26 15.63 4.15
C ALA A 129 -16.10 14.34 4.19
N SER A 130 -17.14 14.23 3.34
CA SER A 130 -17.99 13.04 3.24
C SER A 130 -17.23 11.85 2.66
N ILE A 131 -16.41 12.06 1.64
CA ILE A 131 -15.56 11.04 1.02
C ILE A 131 -14.52 10.55 2.04
N ASP A 132 -13.87 11.46 2.73
CA ASP A 132 -12.85 11.16 3.73
C ASP A 132 -13.44 10.36 4.91
N LYS A 133 -14.62 10.74 5.40
CA LYS A 133 -15.39 9.94 6.37
C LYS A 133 -15.72 8.55 5.83
N SER A 134 -16.13 8.45 4.57
CA SER A 134 -16.37 7.18 3.91
C SER A 134 -15.12 6.33 3.78
N LEU A 135 -13.95 6.95 3.55
CA LEU A 135 -12.65 6.27 3.55
C LEU A 135 -12.34 5.66 4.92
N GLY A 136 -12.55 6.43 6.00
CA GLY A 136 -12.41 5.91 7.36
C GLY A 136 -13.30 4.69 7.62
N GLN A 137 -14.55 4.73 7.17
CA GLN A 137 -15.48 3.60 7.28
C GLN A 137 -15.00 2.39 6.45
N TYR A 138 -14.45 2.64 5.27
CA TYR A 138 -13.91 1.61 4.40
C TYR A 138 -12.71 0.92 5.05
N VAL A 139 -11.75 1.68 5.58
CA VAL A 139 -10.57 1.17 6.29
C VAL A 139 -10.97 0.38 7.53
N ARG A 140 -11.95 0.86 8.30
CA ARG A 140 -12.51 0.11 9.45
C ARG A 140 -13.01 -1.27 9.05
N ARG A 141 -13.74 -1.37 7.94
CA ARG A 141 -14.24 -2.65 7.43
C ARG A 141 -13.11 -3.56 6.98
N LEU A 142 -12.12 -3.05 6.23
CA LEU A 142 -10.92 -3.81 5.86
C LEU A 142 -10.20 -4.35 7.10
N SER A 143 -10.01 -3.51 8.11
CA SER A 143 -9.36 -3.87 9.38
C SER A 143 -10.19 -4.85 10.23
N SER A 144 -11.43 -5.17 9.86
CA SER A 144 -12.20 -6.23 10.49
C SER A 144 -11.82 -7.63 10.02
N VAL A 145 -11.14 -7.74 8.88
CA VAL A 145 -10.72 -9.03 8.31
C VAL A 145 -9.53 -9.53 9.11
N ALA A 146 -9.68 -10.70 9.74
CA ALA A 146 -8.64 -11.32 10.55
C ALA A 146 -7.81 -12.30 9.71
N GLY A 147 -6.51 -12.36 9.98
CA GLY A 147 -5.59 -13.28 9.37
C GLY A 147 -5.16 -14.42 10.30
N PRO A 148 -4.53 -15.46 9.75
CA PRO A 148 -4.07 -16.62 10.53
C PRO A 148 -2.77 -16.34 11.27
N ALA A 149 -1.96 -15.38 10.81
CA ALA A 149 -0.65 -15.03 11.38
C ALA A 149 -0.22 -13.66 10.88
N PHE A 150 0.75 -13.03 11.54
CA PHE A 150 1.34 -11.76 11.12
C PHE A 150 2.33 -11.94 9.96
N GLY A 151 2.40 -10.97 9.05
CA GLY A 151 3.36 -10.91 7.95
C GLY A 151 2.74 -10.57 6.61
N PRO A 152 3.56 -10.46 5.55
CA PRO A 152 3.09 -10.25 4.19
C PRO A 152 2.13 -11.37 3.76
N LEU A 153 1.04 -11.01 3.09
CA LEU A 153 -0.02 -11.96 2.68
C LEU A 153 0.54 -13.17 1.94
N ARG A 154 1.44 -12.96 1.01
CA ARG A 154 2.07 -14.04 0.23
C ARG A 154 2.83 -15.04 1.09
N GLN A 155 3.56 -14.56 2.12
CA GLN A 155 4.31 -15.44 3.02
C GLN A 155 3.40 -16.27 3.91
N VAL A 156 2.33 -15.67 4.42
CA VAL A 156 1.37 -16.36 5.31
C VAL A 156 0.58 -17.43 4.57
N GLN A 157 0.31 -17.26 3.29
CA GLN A 157 -0.35 -18.29 2.47
C GLN A 157 0.59 -19.46 2.11
N GLY A 158 1.89 -19.20 1.97
CA GLY A 158 2.89 -20.21 1.57
C GLY A 158 3.73 -20.79 2.71
N TYR A 159 3.79 -20.12 3.86
CA TYR A 159 4.62 -20.49 5.02
C TYR A 159 3.93 -20.11 6.32
N PRO A 160 4.27 -20.76 7.44
CA PRO A 160 3.75 -20.35 8.74
C PRO A 160 4.24 -18.92 9.02
N GLY A 161 3.31 -17.96 9.04
CA GLY A 161 3.58 -16.59 9.41
C GLY A 161 4.01 -16.49 10.88
N SER A 162 4.36 -15.29 11.32
CA SER A 162 4.74 -15.04 12.71
C SER A 162 3.50 -15.00 13.62
N GLN A 163 3.61 -15.57 14.83
CA GLN A 163 2.60 -15.39 15.87
C GLN A 163 2.85 -14.12 16.72
N SER A 164 3.91 -13.37 16.43
CA SER A 164 4.30 -12.16 17.14
C SER A 164 4.32 -10.96 16.21
N TRP A 165 3.53 -9.94 16.54
CA TRP A 165 3.58 -8.67 15.83
C TRP A 165 4.93 -7.98 16.00
N ALA A 166 5.50 -8.02 17.19
CA ALA A 166 6.82 -7.42 17.44
C ALA A 166 7.91 -8.01 16.55
N ARG A 167 7.90 -9.34 16.32
CA ARG A 167 8.84 -10.00 15.42
C ARG A 167 8.60 -9.55 13.97
N THR A 168 7.35 -9.51 13.53
CA THR A 168 6.99 -9.09 12.18
C THR A 168 7.39 -7.64 11.92
N PHE A 169 7.05 -6.73 12.83
CA PHE A 169 7.41 -5.32 12.72
C PHE A 169 8.94 -5.13 12.68
N ALA A 170 9.68 -5.81 13.57
CA ALA A 170 11.14 -5.74 13.55
C ALA A 170 11.75 -6.23 12.22
N THR A 171 11.18 -7.30 11.63
CA THR A 171 11.62 -7.80 10.31
C THR A 171 11.31 -6.79 9.19
N MET A 172 10.14 -6.16 9.23
CA MET A 172 9.77 -5.13 8.26
C MET A 172 10.70 -3.92 8.36
N LEU A 173 10.95 -3.42 9.58
CA LEU A 173 11.88 -2.32 9.80
C LEU A 173 13.30 -2.67 9.35
N GLU A 174 13.80 -3.85 9.72
CA GLU A 174 15.14 -4.30 9.33
C GLU A 174 15.31 -4.34 7.80
N SER A 175 14.26 -4.70 7.06
CA SER A 175 14.28 -4.64 5.60
C SER A 175 14.55 -3.22 5.08
N VAL A 176 13.89 -2.22 5.65
CA VAL A 176 14.08 -0.81 5.27
C VAL A 176 15.45 -0.27 5.74
N LEU A 177 15.90 -0.66 6.95
CA LEU A 177 17.23 -0.30 7.43
C LEU A 177 18.32 -0.80 6.49
N ARG A 178 18.24 -2.05 6.04
CA ARG A 178 19.19 -2.62 5.07
C ARG A 178 19.16 -1.93 3.72
N ASP A 179 17.98 -1.53 3.23
CA ASP A 179 17.88 -0.73 2.01
C ASP A 179 18.60 0.61 2.19
N GLY A 180 18.49 1.23 3.37
CA GLY A 180 19.21 2.46 3.70
C GLY A 180 20.71 2.27 3.80
N GLU A 181 21.17 1.19 4.44
CA GLU A 181 22.58 0.81 4.53
C GLU A 181 23.20 0.56 3.13
N ASP A 182 22.48 -0.19 2.28
CA ASP A 182 22.91 -0.47 0.90
C ASP A 182 22.96 0.79 0.02
N ALA A 183 22.17 1.79 0.35
CA ALA A 183 22.17 3.09 -0.30
C ALA A 183 23.16 4.08 0.33
N LEU A 184 23.91 3.65 1.36
CA LEU A 184 24.90 4.46 2.10
C LEU A 184 24.29 5.74 2.71
N ILE A 185 23.02 5.69 3.11
CA ILE A 185 22.34 6.82 3.77
C ILE A 185 22.88 6.95 5.19
N ASN A 186 23.28 8.15 5.58
CA ASN A 186 23.75 8.39 6.95
C ASN A 186 22.55 8.50 7.92
N LEU A 187 22.31 7.46 8.70
CA LEU A 187 21.25 7.33 9.69
C LEU A 187 21.75 6.59 10.95
N PRO A 188 21.13 6.80 12.12
CA PRO A 188 21.52 6.13 13.36
C PRO A 188 20.92 4.71 13.46
N TYR A 189 21.31 3.80 12.57
CA TYR A 189 20.73 2.46 12.39
C TYR A 189 20.68 1.65 13.69
N GLU A 190 21.77 1.58 14.45
CA GLU A 190 21.79 0.83 15.73
C GLU A 190 20.84 1.43 16.75
N ALA A 191 20.76 2.75 16.85
CA ALA A 191 19.80 3.40 17.75
C ALA A 191 18.34 3.08 17.38
N MET A 192 18.02 2.95 16.09
CA MET A 192 16.69 2.55 15.63
C MET A 192 16.39 1.09 16.00
N ARG A 193 17.35 0.17 15.79
CA ARG A 193 17.23 -1.23 16.22
C ARG A 193 17.03 -1.34 17.74
N ASP A 194 17.77 -0.55 18.52
CA ASP A 194 17.68 -0.53 19.98
C ASP A 194 16.33 -0.01 20.49
N VAL A 195 15.80 1.02 19.87
CA VAL A 195 14.49 1.57 20.20
C VAL A 195 13.39 0.52 20.00
N VAL A 196 13.40 -0.19 18.87
CA VAL A 196 12.41 -1.24 18.61
C VAL A 196 12.55 -2.41 19.61
N ARG A 197 13.78 -2.80 19.94
CA ARG A 197 14.02 -3.83 20.98
C ARG A 197 13.47 -3.43 22.35
N ARG A 198 13.68 -2.19 22.77
CA ARG A 198 13.20 -1.67 24.07
C ARG A 198 11.69 -1.65 24.16
N HIS A 199 11.02 -1.29 23.06
CA HIS A 199 9.56 -1.14 23.04
C HIS A 199 8.83 -2.39 22.52
N ARG A 200 9.51 -3.53 22.48
CA ARG A 200 8.94 -4.81 22.03
C ARG A 200 7.64 -5.16 22.77
N ALA A 201 7.58 -4.93 24.07
CA ALA A 201 6.41 -5.26 24.88
C ALA A 201 5.15 -4.52 24.42
N SER A 202 5.26 -3.27 24.00
CA SER A 202 4.13 -2.50 23.45
C SER A 202 3.63 -3.06 22.12
N LEU A 203 4.53 -3.59 21.28
CA LEU A 203 4.15 -4.27 20.03
C LEU A 203 3.47 -5.63 20.30
N GLU A 204 3.90 -6.37 21.32
CA GLU A 204 3.29 -7.67 21.68
C GLU A 204 1.86 -7.55 22.24
N LYS A 205 1.39 -6.33 22.54
CA LYS A 205 -0.03 -6.09 22.87
C LYS A 205 -0.97 -6.38 21.70
N ILE A 206 -0.45 -6.38 20.49
CA ILE A 206 -1.21 -6.75 19.30
C ILE A 206 -1.17 -8.27 19.13
N THR A 207 -2.28 -8.91 19.42
CA THR A 207 -2.41 -10.37 19.45
C THR A 207 -3.19 -10.94 18.26
N GLN A 208 -3.93 -10.09 17.53
CA GLN A 208 -4.74 -10.51 16.41
C GLN A 208 -4.26 -9.86 15.11
N PRO A 209 -3.76 -10.63 14.14
CA PRO A 209 -3.44 -10.09 12.82
C PRO A 209 -4.70 -9.65 12.11
N LYS A 210 -4.68 -8.43 11.60
CA LYS A 210 -5.74 -7.83 10.79
C LYS A 210 -5.22 -7.48 9.42
N LEU A 211 -6.11 -7.39 8.44
CA LEU A 211 -5.74 -6.92 7.11
C LEU A 211 -5.42 -5.43 7.16
N VAL A 212 -4.22 -5.09 6.70
CA VAL A 212 -3.69 -3.72 6.66
C VAL A 212 -3.19 -3.43 5.25
N LEU A 213 -3.45 -2.24 4.76
CA LEU A 213 -2.75 -1.65 3.62
C LEU A 213 -1.75 -0.65 4.16
N LEU A 214 -0.47 -0.88 3.91
CA LEU A 214 0.61 -0.05 4.44
C LEU A 214 0.58 1.35 3.81
N GLU A 215 0.35 1.40 2.50
CA GLU A 215 0.30 2.62 1.68
C GLU A 215 -1.12 2.76 1.11
N LEU A 216 -1.93 3.58 1.76
CA LEU A 216 -3.33 3.78 1.39
C LEU A 216 -3.65 5.24 1.07
N SER A 217 -2.91 6.19 1.65
CA SER A 217 -3.24 7.62 1.64
C SER A 217 -3.05 8.33 0.29
N ALA A 218 -2.60 7.65 -0.76
CA ALA A 218 -2.47 8.26 -2.07
C ALA A 218 -3.85 8.42 -2.74
N ASP A 219 -4.21 9.65 -3.13
CA ASP A 219 -5.50 9.98 -3.76
C ASP A 219 -5.75 9.26 -5.07
N GLU A 220 -4.68 8.88 -5.77
CA GLU A 220 -4.72 8.06 -6.98
C GLU A 220 -5.18 6.62 -6.71
N ASN A 221 -5.13 6.17 -5.45
CA ASN A 221 -5.53 4.81 -5.09
C ASN A 221 -7.00 4.69 -4.70
N VAL A 222 -7.67 5.80 -4.42
CA VAL A 222 -9.05 5.80 -3.93
C VAL A 222 -10.03 5.92 -5.09
N ILE A 223 -11.04 5.04 -5.11
CA ILE A 223 -12.15 5.10 -6.08
C ILE A 223 -13.41 5.57 -5.36
N VAL A 224 -14.06 6.54 -5.96
CA VAL A 224 -15.23 7.19 -5.38
C VAL A 224 -16.44 7.18 -6.32
N ASP A 225 -17.60 7.10 -5.71
CA ASP A 225 -18.86 7.52 -6.32
C ASP A 225 -19.01 9.03 -6.06
N ALA A 226 -18.64 9.84 -7.05
CA ALA A 226 -18.66 11.30 -6.91
C ALA A 226 -20.07 11.87 -6.70
N LYS A 227 -21.14 11.16 -7.09
CA LYS A 227 -22.53 11.62 -6.87
C LYS A 227 -22.99 11.42 -5.43
N ASN A 228 -22.59 10.30 -4.83
CA ASN A 228 -22.97 9.94 -3.47
C ASN A 228 -21.87 10.25 -2.45
N HIS A 229 -20.76 10.86 -2.87
CA HIS A 229 -19.62 11.27 -2.06
C HIS A 229 -19.11 10.14 -1.14
N ARG A 230 -18.87 8.95 -1.72
CA ARG A 230 -18.45 7.78 -0.95
C ARG A 230 -17.35 6.98 -1.68
N VAL A 231 -16.50 6.36 -0.89
CA VAL A 231 -15.48 5.41 -1.38
C VAL A 231 -16.17 4.11 -1.83
N THR A 232 -15.85 3.66 -3.03
CA THR A 232 -16.35 2.42 -3.62
C THR A 232 -15.29 1.33 -3.72
N GLY A 233 -13.99 1.69 -3.59
CA GLY A 233 -12.89 0.74 -3.65
C GLY A 233 -11.53 1.41 -3.61
N LEU A 234 -10.51 0.59 -3.77
CA LEU A 234 -9.12 1.00 -3.91
C LEU A 234 -8.52 0.36 -5.15
N LEU A 235 -7.59 1.05 -5.80
CA LEU A 235 -6.88 0.54 -6.97
C LEU A 235 -5.71 -0.36 -6.61
N ASP A 236 -5.10 -0.16 -5.44
CA ASP A 236 -3.87 -0.86 -5.06
C ASP A 236 -4.02 -1.60 -3.73
N TYR A 237 -3.81 -2.90 -3.79
CA TYR A 237 -3.74 -3.79 -2.63
C TYR A 237 -2.35 -4.42 -2.47
N ALA A 238 -1.35 -3.97 -3.23
CA ALA A 238 -0.03 -4.57 -3.26
C ALA A 238 0.77 -4.39 -1.95
N SER A 239 0.40 -3.38 -1.14
CA SER A 239 0.97 -3.15 0.18
C SER A 239 0.25 -3.90 1.32
N ALA A 240 -0.65 -4.83 0.97
CA ALA A 240 -1.45 -5.56 1.96
C ALA A 240 -0.61 -6.56 2.76
N PHE A 241 -0.85 -6.59 4.06
CA PHE A 241 -0.23 -7.54 4.98
C PHE A 241 -1.14 -7.80 6.20
N TRP A 242 -0.77 -8.78 7.02
CA TRP A 242 -1.42 -9.08 8.28
C TRP A 242 -0.68 -8.41 9.44
N GLY A 243 -1.30 -7.43 10.11
CA GLY A 243 -0.64 -6.64 11.14
C GLY A 243 -1.58 -5.91 12.08
N ASP A 244 -1.05 -4.85 12.71
CA ASP A 244 -1.82 -3.85 13.44
C ASP A 244 -2.45 -2.87 12.45
N PRO A 245 -3.77 -2.66 12.45
CA PRO A 245 -4.43 -1.68 11.57
C PRO A 245 -3.81 -0.28 11.60
N PHE A 246 -3.37 0.17 12.76
CA PHE A 246 -2.76 1.49 12.93
C PHE A 246 -1.37 1.65 12.29
N MET A 247 -0.82 0.58 11.72
CA MET A 247 0.39 0.63 10.92
C MET A 247 0.17 1.25 9.52
N SER A 248 -1.06 1.37 9.05
CA SER A 248 -1.36 2.04 7.77
C SER A 248 -1.02 3.53 7.85
N ASP A 249 -0.49 4.08 6.75
CA ASP A 249 -0.11 5.49 6.62
C ASP A 249 -1.28 6.46 6.81
N CYS A 250 -2.51 6.04 6.52
CA CYS A 250 -3.72 6.84 6.73
C CYS A 250 -3.98 7.22 8.20
N PHE A 251 -3.30 6.56 9.15
CA PHE A 251 -3.36 6.94 10.57
C PHE A 251 -2.27 7.95 10.96
N TYR A 252 -1.40 8.32 10.03
CA TYR A 252 -0.46 9.39 10.24
C TYR A 252 -1.14 10.74 9.97
N LYS A 253 -1.36 11.54 11.02
CA LYS A 253 -2.10 12.82 10.95
C LYS A 253 -3.51 12.70 10.30
N PRO A 254 -4.38 11.77 10.76
CA PRO A 254 -5.69 11.57 10.16
C PRO A 254 -6.54 12.84 10.30
N THR A 255 -7.39 13.11 9.31
CA THR A 255 -8.36 14.20 9.41
C THR A 255 -9.47 13.89 10.40
N ALA A 256 -10.19 14.90 10.86
CA ALA A 256 -11.34 14.72 11.74
C ALA A 256 -12.44 13.86 11.09
N SER A 257 -12.69 14.06 9.78
CA SER A 257 -13.69 13.31 9.03
C SER A 257 -13.32 11.84 8.87
N PHE A 258 -12.05 11.54 8.55
CA PHE A 258 -11.55 10.16 8.52
C PHE A 258 -11.69 9.50 9.89
N ALA A 259 -11.27 10.19 10.96
CA ALA A 259 -11.35 9.71 12.33
C ALA A 259 -12.80 9.38 12.74
N GLU A 260 -13.75 10.25 12.39
CA GLU A 260 -15.17 10.02 12.61
C GLU A 260 -15.66 8.76 11.86
N GLY A 261 -15.22 8.58 10.60
CA GLY A 261 -15.60 7.43 9.78
C GLY A 261 -15.02 6.12 10.30
N PHE A 262 -13.76 6.12 10.69
CA PHE A 262 -13.11 4.95 11.27
C PHE A 262 -13.70 4.59 12.65
N GLY A 263 -14.09 5.61 13.42
CA GLY A 263 -14.71 5.47 14.73
C GLY A 263 -13.72 5.62 15.86
N LYS A 264 -13.14 4.51 16.35
CA LYS A 264 -12.20 4.57 17.48
C LYS A 264 -10.77 4.71 16.98
N LEU A 265 -10.19 5.90 17.11
CA LEU A 265 -8.74 6.10 17.02
C LEU A 265 -8.04 5.61 18.30
N PRO A 266 -6.69 5.42 18.26
CA PRO A 266 -5.92 5.17 19.46
C PRO A 266 -6.24 6.20 20.53
N ASN A 267 -6.57 5.76 21.73
CA ASN A 267 -7.01 6.64 22.83
C ASN A 267 -5.83 7.21 23.65
N GLY A 268 -4.62 6.92 23.21
CA GLY A 268 -3.41 7.51 23.78
C GLY A 268 -2.94 6.89 25.07
N ASP A 269 -3.28 5.62 25.36
CA ASP A 269 -2.55 4.90 26.41
C ASP A 269 -1.05 4.82 26.06
N THR A 270 -0.23 4.50 27.06
CA THR A 270 1.23 4.53 26.86
C THR A 270 1.70 3.59 25.78
N ASP A 271 1.16 2.36 25.72
CA ASP A 271 1.55 1.37 24.72
C ASP A 271 1.07 1.78 23.30
N GLU A 272 -0.13 2.34 23.18
CA GLU A 272 -0.64 2.85 21.90
C GLU A 272 0.21 4.00 21.37
N ARG A 273 0.58 4.96 22.21
CA ARG A 273 1.47 6.07 21.82
C ARG A 273 2.85 5.59 21.39
N ILE A 274 3.41 4.62 22.09
CA ILE A 274 4.69 4.01 21.72
C ILE A 274 4.56 3.36 20.33
N ARG A 275 3.52 2.56 20.08
CA ARG A 275 3.30 1.96 18.75
C ARG A 275 3.15 3.02 17.67
N GLN A 276 2.39 4.08 17.92
CA GLN A 276 2.27 5.18 16.95
C GLN A 276 3.62 5.78 16.58
N TYR A 277 4.49 6.08 17.57
CA TYR A 277 5.84 6.58 17.27
C TYR A 277 6.70 5.56 16.54
N LEU A 278 6.56 4.26 16.84
CA LEU A 278 7.25 3.20 16.09
C LEU A 278 6.77 3.15 14.61
N TYR A 279 5.49 3.37 14.36
CA TYR A 279 4.93 3.41 13.01
C TYR A 279 5.35 4.69 12.28
N VAL A 280 5.37 5.84 12.94
CA VAL A 280 5.95 7.07 12.38
C VAL A 280 7.42 6.88 12.03
N LEU A 281 8.20 6.24 12.93
CA LEU A 281 9.60 5.91 12.66
C LEU A 281 9.73 5.05 11.39
N TYR A 282 8.90 4.02 11.24
CA TYR A 282 8.92 3.15 10.06
C TYR A 282 8.61 3.92 8.77
N HIS A 283 7.50 4.66 8.73
CA HIS A 283 7.07 5.40 7.53
C HIS A 283 8.05 6.51 7.17
N SER A 284 8.55 7.24 8.16
CA SER A 284 9.55 8.30 7.93
C SER A 284 10.88 7.74 7.42
N LEU A 285 11.34 6.62 7.98
CA LEU A 285 12.52 5.92 7.49
C LEU A 285 12.31 5.45 6.04
N LEU A 286 11.16 4.83 5.76
CA LEU A 286 10.79 4.36 4.43
C LEU A 286 10.79 5.52 3.41
N ALA A 287 10.23 6.67 3.76
CA ALA A 287 10.20 7.85 2.89
C ALA A 287 11.62 8.37 2.61
N VAL A 288 12.48 8.47 3.62
CA VAL A 288 13.90 8.88 3.45
C VAL A 288 14.65 7.90 2.53
N VAL A 289 14.48 6.59 2.73
CA VAL A 289 15.15 5.58 1.92
C VAL A 289 14.61 5.58 0.49
N ARG A 290 13.31 5.68 0.32
CA ARG A 290 12.64 5.75 -0.99
C ARG A 290 13.15 6.93 -1.82
N GLN A 291 13.33 8.09 -1.20
CA GLN A 291 13.84 9.29 -1.87
C GLN A 291 15.25 9.07 -2.44
N CYS A 292 16.09 8.30 -1.77
CA CYS A 292 17.41 7.95 -2.29
C CYS A 292 17.35 6.99 -3.49
N TYR A 293 16.38 6.06 -3.49
CA TYR A 293 16.18 5.12 -4.58
C TYR A 293 15.52 5.75 -5.81
N ARG A 294 14.59 6.68 -5.57
CA ARG A 294 13.78 7.36 -6.58
C ARG A 294 13.52 8.80 -6.13
N PRO A 295 14.47 9.71 -6.41
CA PRO A 295 14.34 11.11 -6.04
C PRO A 295 13.06 11.73 -6.63
N SER A 296 12.30 12.45 -5.81
CA SER A 296 11.20 13.33 -6.19
C SER A 296 11.53 14.77 -5.80
N GLU A 297 10.93 15.74 -6.47
CA GLU A 297 11.21 17.16 -6.21
C GLU A 297 10.32 17.75 -5.07
N ASP A 298 9.49 16.93 -4.45
CA ASP A 298 8.37 17.37 -3.59
C ASP A 298 8.77 17.79 -2.16
N GLY A 299 10.07 17.77 -1.83
CA GLY A 299 10.56 18.19 -0.50
C GLY A 299 10.18 17.25 0.66
N GLU A 300 9.57 16.12 0.37
CA GLU A 300 9.09 15.12 1.35
C GLU A 300 10.21 14.57 2.23
N GLU A 301 11.45 14.49 1.71
CA GLU A 301 12.58 13.99 2.48
C GLU A 301 12.84 14.80 3.74
N LEU A 302 12.76 16.13 3.66
CA LEU A 302 13.02 16.98 4.81
C LEU A 302 11.98 16.81 5.91
N GLU A 303 10.71 16.70 5.53
CA GLU A 303 9.63 16.41 6.48
C GLU A 303 9.82 15.03 7.10
N ALA A 304 10.08 14.00 6.29
CA ALA A 304 10.35 12.64 6.76
C ALA A 304 11.53 12.58 7.75
N ARG A 305 12.62 13.30 7.51
CA ARG A 305 13.75 13.39 8.44
C ARG A 305 13.40 14.10 9.76
N ARG A 306 12.53 15.10 9.73
CA ARG A 306 12.02 15.78 10.94
C ARG A 306 11.15 14.85 11.76
N ASP A 307 10.24 14.11 11.11
CA ASP A 307 9.34 13.18 11.74
C ASP A 307 10.12 11.99 12.33
N LEU A 308 11.10 11.47 11.60
CA LEU A 308 12.01 10.43 12.07
C LEU A 308 12.75 10.86 13.35
N THR A 309 13.31 12.09 13.35
CA THR A 309 14.00 12.65 14.51
C THR A 309 13.06 12.82 15.70
N THR A 310 11.83 13.26 15.43
CA THR A 310 10.81 13.46 16.48
C THR A 310 10.40 12.12 17.09
N ALA A 311 10.12 11.12 16.25
CA ALA A 311 9.77 9.77 16.70
C ALA A 311 10.89 9.16 17.56
N MET A 312 12.14 9.23 17.09
CA MET A 312 13.31 8.75 17.84
C MET A 312 13.45 9.42 19.20
N ARG A 313 13.25 10.74 19.27
CA ARG A 313 13.32 11.49 20.53
C ARG A 313 12.22 11.04 21.50
N GLN A 314 10.98 10.90 21.05
CA GLN A 314 9.85 10.48 21.88
C GLN A 314 10.05 9.05 22.41
N LEU A 315 10.49 8.14 21.55
CA LEU A 315 10.78 6.76 21.92
C LEU A 315 11.98 6.62 22.86
N SER A 316 12.91 7.57 22.83
CA SER A 316 14.06 7.60 23.76
C SER A 316 13.72 8.24 25.11
N ALA A 317 12.78 9.17 25.16
CA ALA A 317 12.39 9.89 26.40
C ALA A 317 11.53 9.03 27.34
N GLY A 318 10.75 8.09 26.84
CA GLY A 318 9.91 7.17 27.61
C GLY A 318 10.68 6.10 28.41
N SER A 319 11.99 6.20 28.48
CA SER A 319 12.90 5.24 29.13
C SER A 319 13.43 5.72 30.49
N ARG A 320 12.81 6.74 31.09
CA ARG A 320 13.16 7.21 32.47
C ARG A 320 12.10 6.83 33.49
#